data_e5037b657c7579cf04bc6a917fc3cba7
#
_entry.id   e5037b657c7579cf04bc6a917fc3cba7
#
_cell.length_a   1.000
_cell.length_b   1.000
_cell.length_c   1.000
_cell.angle_alpha   90.00
_cell.angle_beta   90.00
_cell.angle_gamma   90.00
#
_symmetry.space_group_name_H-M   'P 1'
#
loop_
_entity.id
_entity.type
_entity.pdbx_description
1 polymer ?
#
loop_
_entity_poly.entity_id
_entity_poly.type
_entity_poly.pdbx_seq_one_letter_code
_entity_poly.pdbx_strand_id
1 'polypeptide(L)'
;KALIFPGEEDFGIVPLEAQACGKPVIAFAKGGVLETVHGVYPCYNSTTEVAARQPETPTGVFFTKQTTASLTEAVRFFERHKDLFDPVLIRKHAESFDCLLFKERFKQYIEKLLC
;
A
#
# COMPACT_ATOMS: atom_id res chain seq x y z
N LYS A 1 10.45 10.45 -2.00
CA LYS A 1 9.69 10.65 -0.79
C LYS A 1 8.41 9.83 -0.87
N ALA A 2 7.50 9.98 0.06
CA ALA A 2 6.39 9.06 0.18
C ALA A 2 5.09 9.79 0.51
N LEU A 3 3.96 9.14 0.18
CA LEU A 3 2.65 9.60 0.63
C LEU A 3 2.35 8.95 1.99
N ILE A 4 1.91 9.75 2.96
CA ILE A 4 1.43 9.25 4.25
C ILE A 4 -0.10 9.20 4.19
N PHE A 5 -0.67 8.00 4.36
CA PHE A 5 -2.10 7.79 4.25
C PHE A 5 -2.61 7.07 5.51
N PRO A 6 -2.99 7.80 6.56
CA PRO A 6 -3.43 7.19 7.82
C PRO A 6 -4.89 6.77 7.84
N GLY A 7 -5.65 7.12 6.82
CA GLY A 7 -7.08 6.82 6.74
C GLY A 7 -7.39 5.40 6.32
N GLU A 8 -8.67 5.08 6.35
CA GLU A 8 -9.19 3.79 5.88
C GLU A 8 -10.21 4.07 4.78
N GLU A 9 -10.00 3.47 3.60
CA GLU A 9 -10.90 3.59 2.46
C GLU A 9 -11.17 2.23 1.85
N ASP A 10 -12.32 2.10 1.19
CA ASP A 10 -12.72 0.83 0.58
C ASP A 10 -11.87 0.44 -0.62
N PHE A 11 -11.36 1.39 -1.38
CA PHE A 11 -10.61 1.09 -2.60
C PHE A 11 -9.15 1.57 -2.59
N GLY A 12 -8.84 2.69 -1.95
CA GLY A 12 -7.47 3.21 -1.89
C GLY A 12 -7.03 3.91 -3.15
N ILE A 13 -7.87 4.79 -3.71
CA ILE A 13 -7.57 5.53 -4.95
C ILE A 13 -6.37 6.49 -4.76
N VAL A 14 -6.32 7.21 -3.65
CA VAL A 14 -5.23 8.16 -3.38
C VAL A 14 -3.87 7.46 -3.25
N PRO A 15 -3.75 6.37 -2.49
CA PRO A 15 -2.52 5.59 -2.50
C PRO A 15 -2.14 5.06 -3.88
N LEU A 16 -3.11 4.69 -4.68
CA LEU A 16 -2.86 4.20 -6.04
C LEU A 16 -2.30 5.31 -6.93
N GLU A 17 -2.83 6.52 -6.81
CA GLU A 17 -2.33 7.68 -7.55
C GLU A 17 -0.87 7.98 -7.20
N ALA A 18 -0.50 7.90 -5.91
CA ALA A 18 0.87 8.10 -5.49
C ALA A 18 1.80 7.06 -6.11
N GLN A 19 1.36 5.80 -6.13
CA GLN A 19 2.14 4.73 -6.74
C GLN A 19 2.28 4.91 -8.26
N ALA A 20 1.27 5.45 -8.92
CA ALA A 20 1.35 5.77 -10.35
C ALA A 20 2.43 6.81 -10.63
N CYS A 21 2.74 7.66 -9.66
CA CYS A 21 3.84 8.62 -9.75
C CYS A 21 5.19 8.04 -9.31
N GLY A 22 5.22 6.73 -9.03
CA GLY A 22 6.45 6.07 -8.57
C GLY A 22 6.78 6.33 -7.12
N LYS A 23 5.82 6.78 -6.31
CA LYS A 23 6.05 7.10 -4.91
C LYS A 23 5.53 5.99 -4.01
N PRO A 24 6.32 5.56 -3.00
CA PRO A 24 5.81 4.61 -2.02
C PRO A 24 4.79 5.22 -1.09
N VAL A 25 3.98 4.38 -0.46
CA VAL A 25 2.92 4.79 0.44
C VAL A 25 3.17 4.26 1.84
N ILE A 26 3.03 5.13 2.84
CA ILE A 26 3.06 4.73 4.25
C ILE A 26 1.61 4.76 4.71
N ALA A 27 1.02 3.59 4.95
CA ALA A 27 -0.42 3.47 5.13
C ALA A 27 -0.83 2.63 6.33
N PHE A 28 -1.99 2.97 6.88
CA PHE A 28 -2.64 2.14 7.89
C PHE A 28 -3.14 0.85 7.21
N ALA A 29 -2.76 -0.30 7.77
CA ALA A 29 -2.98 -1.62 7.15
C ALA A 29 -4.43 -2.09 7.34
N LYS A 30 -5.39 -1.37 6.73
CA LYS A 30 -6.79 -1.71 6.79
C LYS A 30 -7.53 -1.09 5.60
N GLY A 31 -8.53 -1.81 5.10
CA GLY A 31 -9.33 -1.32 3.98
C GLY A 31 -8.68 -1.56 2.63
N GLY A 32 -8.97 -0.68 1.68
CA GLY A 32 -8.53 -0.84 0.30
C GLY A 32 -7.03 -0.83 0.07
N VAL A 33 -6.25 -0.26 1.00
CA VAL A 33 -4.79 -0.25 0.87
C VAL A 33 -4.20 -1.65 0.88
N LEU A 34 -4.87 -2.60 1.53
CA LEU A 34 -4.41 -3.99 1.54
C LEU A 34 -4.43 -4.62 0.14
N GLU A 35 -5.25 -4.10 -0.75
CA GLU A 35 -5.33 -4.58 -2.13
C GLU A 35 -4.43 -3.78 -3.07
N THR A 36 -4.26 -2.49 -2.84
CA THR A 36 -3.57 -1.60 -3.76
C THR A 36 -2.11 -1.34 -3.41
N VAL A 37 -1.67 -1.65 -2.19
CA VAL A 37 -0.29 -1.42 -1.73
C VAL A 37 0.33 -2.75 -1.33
N HIS A 38 1.51 -3.03 -1.86
CA HIS A 38 2.34 -4.14 -1.39
C HIS A 38 3.21 -3.61 -0.25
N GLY A 39 2.68 -3.62 0.96
CA GLY A 39 3.34 -3.01 2.10
C GLY A 39 4.18 -3.96 2.92
N VAL A 40 5.29 -3.45 3.42
CA VAL A 40 6.13 -4.16 4.38
C VAL A 40 5.79 -3.69 5.79
N TYR A 41 5.98 -4.55 6.77
CA TYR A 41 5.71 -4.25 8.18
C TYR A 41 7.02 -4.00 8.93
N PRO A 42 7.13 -2.90 9.69
CA PRO A 42 8.39 -2.55 10.37
C PRO A 42 8.87 -3.57 11.40
N CYS A 43 7.98 -4.38 11.94
CA CYS A 43 8.27 -5.29 13.05
C CYS A 43 8.55 -6.72 12.60
N TYR A 44 9.21 -6.92 11.49
CA TYR A 44 9.40 -8.25 10.93
C TYR A 44 10.65 -8.99 11.39
N ASN A 45 11.51 -8.36 12.17
CA ASN A 45 12.87 -8.86 12.45
C ASN A 45 12.93 -10.04 13.41
N SER A 46 11.84 -10.57 13.90
CA SER A 46 11.89 -11.63 14.89
C SER A 46 11.08 -12.88 14.58
N THR A 47 10.31 -12.93 13.50
CA THR A 47 9.53 -14.13 13.18
C THR A 47 9.57 -14.45 11.69
N THR A 48 9.77 -15.71 11.39
CA THR A 48 9.77 -16.24 10.03
C THR A 48 8.44 -16.05 9.31
N GLU A 49 7.34 -16.01 10.04
CA GLU A 49 6.02 -15.82 9.47
C GLU A 49 5.85 -14.43 8.84
N VAL A 50 6.36 -13.41 9.52
CA VAL A 50 6.28 -12.04 9.02
C VAL A 50 7.18 -11.86 7.81
N ALA A 51 8.38 -12.45 7.86
CA ALA A 51 9.29 -12.42 6.73
C ALA A 51 8.69 -13.09 5.49
N ALA A 52 7.93 -14.18 5.67
CA ALA A 52 7.26 -14.87 4.58
C ALA A 52 6.14 -14.06 3.95
N ARG A 53 5.60 -13.07 4.67
CA ARG A 53 4.53 -12.21 4.17
C ARG A 53 5.03 -10.94 3.49
N GLN A 54 6.34 -10.68 3.55
CA GLN A 54 6.89 -9.49 2.91
C GLN A 54 6.86 -9.64 1.39
N PRO A 55 6.42 -8.63 0.66
CA PRO A 55 6.38 -8.70 -0.79
C PRO A 55 7.79 -8.63 -1.38
N GLU A 56 7.99 -9.26 -2.54
CA GLU A 56 9.26 -9.20 -3.26
C GLU A 56 9.54 -7.80 -3.79
N THR A 57 8.47 -7.10 -4.23
CA THR A 57 8.58 -5.74 -4.76
C THR A 57 7.68 -4.83 -3.94
N PRO A 58 8.19 -4.31 -2.80
CA PRO A 58 7.35 -3.49 -1.94
C PRO A 58 7.03 -2.14 -2.58
N THR A 59 5.80 -1.69 -2.38
CA THR A 59 5.35 -0.37 -2.85
C THR A 59 5.00 0.57 -1.69
N GLY A 60 5.16 0.10 -0.46
CA GLY A 60 4.86 0.92 0.69
C GLY A 60 5.21 0.26 2.01
N VAL A 61 4.88 0.95 3.08
CA VAL A 61 5.06 0.47 4.45
C VAL A 61 3.73 0.53 5.16
N PHE A 62 3.37 -0.55 5.86
CA PHE A 62 2.13 -0.60 6.64
C PHE A 62 2.40 -0.36 8.13
N PHE A 63 1.50 0.37 8.77
CA PHE A 63 1.45 0.42 10.23
C PHE A 63 0.11 -0.14 10.69
N THR A 64 0.08 -0.78 11.85
CA THR A 64 -1.06 -1.61 12.27
C THR A 64 -1.98 -0.94 13.28
N LYS A 65 -1.59 0.19 13.87
CA LYS A 65 -2.39 0.92 14.84
C LYS A 65 -2.47 2.39 14.44
N GLN A 66 -3.66 2.97 14.54
CA GLN A 66 -3.84 4.39 14.25
C GLN A 66 -3.34 5.25 15.42
N THR A 67 -2.07 5.17 15.70
CA THR A 67 -1.41 5.93 16.76
C THR A 67 -0.19 6.64 16.19
N THR A 68 0.19 7.73 16.84
CA THR A 68 1.39 8.48 16.46
C THR A 68 2.63 7.59 16.53
N ALA A 69 2.72 6.73 17.56
CA ALA A 69 3.86 5.84 17.72
C ALA A 69 3.98 4.85 16.56
N SER A 70 2.89 4.23 16.14
CA SER A 70 2.89 3.27 15.04
C SER A 70 3.26 3.94 13.72
N LEU A 71 2.69 5.10 13.45
CA LEU A 71 3.02 5.89 12.25
C LEU A 71 4.49 6.31 12.25
N THR A 72 5.00 6.80 13.38
CA THR A 72 6.40 7.23 13.51
C THR A 72 7.34 6.07 13.23
N GLU A 73 7.02 4.89 13.74
CA GLU A 73 7.81 3.69 13.49
C GLU A 73 7.87 3.34 12.00
N ALA A 74 6.73 3.43 11.31
CA ALA A 74 6.66 3.18 9.87
C ALA A 74 7.48 4.21 9.08
N VAL A 75 7.41 5.48 9.44
CA VAL A 75 8.17 6.54 8.77
C VAL A 75 9.67 6.31 8.97
N ARG A 76 10.09 5.97 10.18
CA ARG A 76 11.50 5.68 10.47
C ARG A 76 11.99 4.47 9.71
N PHE A 77 11.17 3.43 9.63
CA PHE A 77 11.49 2.25 8.84
C PHE A 77 11.70 2.63 7.37
N PHE A 78 10.79 3.42 6.82
CA PHE A 78 10.89 3.87 5.43
C PHE A 78 12.20 4.65 5.20
N GLU A 79 12.54 5.57 6.09
CA GLU A 79 13.76 6.36 5.96
C GLU A 79 15.03 5.52 5.99
N ARG A 80 15.04 4.45 6.78
CA ARG A 80 16.19 3.53 6.86
C ARG A 80 16.28 2.59 5.67
N HIS A 81 15.17 2.32 5.01
CA HIS A 81 15.08 1.28 3.98
C HIS A 81 14.58 1.83 2.65
N LYS A 82 14.92 3.07 2.31
CA LYS A 82 14.51 3.69 1.05
C LYS A 82 14.92 2.86 -0.17
N ASP A 83 16.02 2.14 -0.08
CA ASP A 83 16.54 1.32 -1.16
C ASP A 83 15.63 0.15 -1.54
N LEU A 84 14.70 -0.23 -0.67
CA LEU A 84 13.74 -1.28 -0.98
C LEU A 84 12.70 -0.83 -2.01
N PHE A 85 12.52 0.47 -2.21
CA PHE A 85 11.44 1.04 -2.98
C PHE A 85 11.94 1.60 -4.30
N ASP A 86 11.70 0.85 -5.38
CA ASP A 86 12.09 1.24 -6.73
C ASP A 86 10.94 1.97 -7.41
N PRO A 87 11.10 3.25 -7.79
CA PRO A 87 10.01 4.01 -8.42
C PRO A 87 9.46 3.36 -9.69
N VAL A 88 10.30 2.70 -10.46
CA VAL A 88 9.86 2.03 -11.70
C VAL A 88 8.94 0.86 -11.38
N LEU A 89 9.31 0.03 -10.39
CA LEU A 89 8.52 -1.11 -9.99
C LEU A 89 7.22 -0.69 -9.31
N ILE A 90 7.26 0.39 -8.54
CA ILE A 90 6.05 0.96 -7.91
C ILE A 90 5.07 1.42 -8.99
N ARG A 91 5.56 2.12 -9.99
CA ARG A 91 4.72 2.57 -11.12
C ARG A 91 4.12 1.37 -11.87
N LYS A 92 4.91 0.34 -12.12
CA LYS A 92 4.41 -0.88 -12.77
C LYS A 92 3.30 -1.54 -11.98
N HIS A 93 3.44 -1.57 -10.67
CA HIS A 93 2.40 -2.10 -9.80
C HIS A 93 1.10 -1.29 -9.96
N ALA A 94 1.20 0.03 -9.98
CA ALA A 94 0.03 0.90 -10.14
C ALA A 94 -0.62 0.71 -11.52
N GLU A 95 0.17 0.46 -12.55
CA GLU A 95 -0.34 0.23 -13.91
C GLU A 95 -1.23 -1.02 -13.98
N SER A 96 -1.04 -1.99 -13.10
CA SER A 96 -1.91 -3.17 -13.04
C SER A 96 -3.33 -2.83 -12.60
N PHE A 97 -3.53 -1.64 -12.05
CA PHE A 97 -4.84 -1.09 -11.68
C PHE A 97 -5.25 0.03 -12.64
N ASP A 98 -5.13 -0.20 -13.94
CA ASP A 98 -5.41 0.85 -14.91
C ASP A 98 -6.89 1.24 -14.94
N CYS A 99 -7.20 2.29 -15.69
CA CYS A 99 -8.55 2.84 -15.75
C CYS A 99 -9.57 1.80 -16.22
N LEU A 100 -9.19 0.94 -17.16
CA LEU A 100 -10.07 -0.10 -17.68
C LEU A 100 -10.39 -1.13 -16.60
N LEU A 101 -9.39 -1.60 -15.89
CA LEU A 101 -9.57 -2.57 -14.81
C LEU A 101 -10.41 -1.96 -13.69
N PHE A 102 -10.19 -0.69 -13.37
CA PHE A 102 -10.98 0.02 -12.37
C PHE A 102 -12.46 0.09 -12.80
N LYS A 103 -12.71 0.46 -14.03
CA LYS A 103 -14.09 0.54 -14.56
C LYS A 103 -14.80 -0.80 -14.48
N GLU A 104 -14.10 -1.87 -14.83
CA GLU A 104 -14.66 -3.21 -14.79
C GLU A 104 -15.01 -3.64 -13.37
N ARG A 105 -14.11 -3.40 -12.42
CA ARG A 105 -14.37 -3.73 -11.01
C ARG A 105 -15.49 -2.89 -10.44
N PHE A 106 -15.54 -1.61 -10.78
CA PHE A 106 -16.61 -0.72 -10.35
C PHE A 106 -17.96 -1.17 -10.88
N LYS A 107 -18.00 -1.56 -12.16
CA LYS A 107 -19.21 -2.07 -12.79
C LYS A 107 -19.70 -3.33 -12.07
N GLN A 108 -18.82 -4.27 -11.79
CA GLN A 108 -19.15 -5.48 -11.06
C GLN A 108 -19.71 -5.18 -9.67
N TYR A 109 -19.11 -4.20 -8.99
CA TYR A 109 -19.58 -3.78 -7.68
C TYR A 109 -20.99 -3.22 -7.73
N ILE A 110 -21.27 -2.36 -8.70
CA ILE A 110 -22.59 -1.77 -8.89
C ILE A 110 -23.63 -2.85 -9.23
N GLU A 111 -23.30 -3.77 -10.12
CA GLU A 111 -24.18 -4.88 -10.47
C GLU A 111 -24.52 -5.74 -9.25
N LYS A 112 -23.53 -6.00 -8.41
CA LYS A 112 -23.71 -6.76 -7.18
C LYS A 112 -24.66 -6.06 -6.21
N LEU A 113 -24.60 -4.74 -6.12
CA LEU A 113 -25.49 -3.96 -5.26
C LEU A 113 -26.93 -3.92 -5.79
N LEU A 114 -27.10 -3.94 -7.10
CA LEU A 114 -28.42 -3.86 -7.72
C LEU A 114 -29.12 -5.21 -7.84
N CYS A 115 -28.41 -6.27 -7.69
CA CYS A 115 -28.95 -7.63 -7.64
C CYS A 115 -29.10 -8.09 -6.20
#